data_01c443e876c09a9ee0769a3838c86073
#
_entry.id   01c443e876c09a9ee0769a3838c86073
#
_cell.length_a   1.000
_cell.length_b   1.000
_cell.length_c   1.000
_cell.angle_alpha   90.00
_cell.angle_beta   90.00
_cell.angle_gamma   90.00
#
_symmetry.space_group_name_H-M   'P 1'
#
loop_
_entity.id
_entity.type
_entity.pdbx_description
1 polymer ?
#
loop_
_entity_poly.entity_id
_entity_poly.type
_entity_poly.pdbx_seq_one_letter_code
_entity_poly.pdbx_strand_id
1 'polypeptide(L)'
;MIKKLFIIFSGLLLVYMIWPGPSKISDFAPLPSSDKSTLEGDTIQVPNVAGYFSNNFRDFVVPFYSKVYQDLNRFPFPPLRLNRPPEYSWIAIKKHTDSTYLEELVYPLRDSLFVNGFEPFYSDGQPKFWGATKVDVNGHSWYTKTTLRYYPSKTIVRIIVWFGVITSIYLLFKLGKKILI
;
A
#
# COMPACT_ATOMS: atom_id res chain seq x y z
N MET A 1 -19.05 32.45 -9.22
CA MET A 1 -17.69 31.91 -9.21
C MET A 1 -17.59 30.60 -8.44
N ILE A 2 -18.00 30.53 -7.19
CA ILE A 2 -17.91 29.35 -6.29
C ILE A 2 -18.58 28.09 -6.89
N LYS A 3 -19.78 28.19 -7.46
CA LYS A 3 -20.47 27.03 -8.08
C LYS A 3 -19.68 26.42 -9.23
N LYS A 4 -19.06 27.23 -10.10
CA LYS A 4 -18.24 26.73 -11.21
C LYS A 4 -17.00 26.02 -10.68
N LEU A 5 -16.33 26.57 -9.66
CA LEU A 5 -15.16 25.97 -9.03
C LEU A 5 -15.50 24.63 -8.39
N PHE A 6 -16.63 24.53 -7.69
CA PHE A 6 -17.12 23.29 -7.09
C PHE A 6 -17.37 22.18 -8.14
N ILE A 7 -17.98 22.53 -9.29
CA ILE A 7 -18.22 21.58 -10.37
C ILE A 7 -16.88 21.07 -10.95
N ILE A 8 -15.92 21.98 -11.20
CA ILE A 8 -14.60 21.60 -11.70
C ILE A 8 -13.88 20.68 -10.73
N PHE A 9 -13.84 21.05 -9.44
CA PHE A 9 -13.21 20.22 -8.40
C PHE A 9 -13.87 18.83 -8.30
N SER A 10 -15.22 18.80 -8.31
CA SER A 10 -15.97 17.54 -8.27
C SER A 10 -15.65 16.65 -9.47
N GLY A 11 -15.54 17.20 -10.67
CA GLY A 11 -15.16 16.48 -11.88
C GLY A 11 -13.73 15.95 -11.83
N LEU A 12 -12.78 16.80 -11.41
CA LEU A 12 -11.37 16.37 -11.25
C LEU A 12 -11.21 15.27 -10.21
N LEU A 13 -11.93 15.36 -9.09
CA LEU A 13 -11.93 14.32 -8.06
C LEU A 13 -12.50 13.00 -8.61
N LEU A 14 -13.59 13.05 -9.39
CA LEU A 14 -14.15 11.86 -10.03
C LEU A 14 -13.12 11.22 -10.97
N VAL A 15 -12.52 12.00 -11.87
CA VAL A 15 -11.50 11.51 -12.80
C VAL A 15 -10.35 10.84 -12.04
N TYR A 16 -9.84 11.48 -10.99
CA TYR A 16 -8.81 10.89 -10.12
C TYR A 16 -9.26 9.56 -9.53
N MET A 17 -10.47 9.49 -8.97
CA MET A 17 -10.96 8.29 -8.27
C MET A 17 -11.20 7.11 -9.22
N ILE A 18 -11.70 7.36 -10.44
CA ILE A 18 -11.99 6.29 -11.41
C ILE A 18 -10.80 5.98 -12.33
N TRP A 19 -9.71 6.74 -12.24
CA TRP A 19 -8.52 6.53 -13.07
C TRP A 19 -8.03 5.07 -12.99
N PRO A 20 -7.64 4.45 -14.11
CA PRO A 20 -7.13 3.08 -14.10
C PRO A 20 -5.92 2.90 -13.17
N GLY A 21 -5.78 1.73 -12.59
CA GLY A 21 -4.67 1.34 -11.75
C GLY A 21 -4.56 -0.18 -11.67
N PRO A 22 -3.62 -0.71 -10.88
CA PRO A 22 -3.46 -2.15 -10.73
C PRO A 22 -4.75 -2.79 -10.19
N SER A 23 -5.02 -4.02 -10.60
CA SER A 23 -6.22 -4.76 -10.19
C SER A 23 -5.92 -5.85 -9.16
N LYS A 24 -4.68 -6.34 -9.15
CA LYS A 24 -4.22 -7.46 -8.32
C LYS A 24 -2.73 -7.33 -8.04
N ILE A 25 -2.26 -8.06 -7.04
CA ILE A 25 -0.85 -8.02 -6.62
C ILE A 25 0.11 -8.51 -7.71
N SER A 26 -0.33 -9.40 -8.61
CA SER A 26 0.51 -9.88 -9.71
C SER A 26 0.78 -8.84 -10.80
N ASP A 27 0.12 -7.68 -10.75
CA ASP A 27 0.43 -6.56 -11.65
C ASP A 27 1.70 -5.82 -11.21
N PHE A 28 2.10 -5.99 -9.94
CA PHE A 28 3.32 -5.39 -9.41
C PHE A 28 4.55 -6.20 -9.82
N ALA A 29 5.62 -5.49 -10.17
CA ALA A 29 6.88 -6.14 -10.48
C ALA A 29 7.41 -6.94 -9.27
N PRO A 30 8.02 -8.12 -9.50
CA PRO A 30 8.68 -8.86 -8.43
C PRO A 30 9.85 -8.04 -7.86
N LEU A 31 10.18 -8.30 -6.59
CA LEU A 31 11.34 -7.66 -5.97
C LEU A 31 12.62 -8.13 -6.68
N PRO A 32 13.51 -7.23 -7.11
CA PRO A 32 14.77 -7.61 -7.75
C PRO A 32 15.64 -8.48 -6.82
N SER A 33 16.39 -9.42 -7.41
CA SER A 33 17.31 -10.31 -6.69
C SER A 33 16.64 -10.98 -5.48
N SER A 34 15.48 -11.58 -5.70
CA SER A 34 14.69 -12.24 -4.66
C SER A 34 14.11 -13.56 -5.12
N ASP A 35 13.86 -14.45 -4.17
CA ASP A 35 13.06 -15.64 -4.35
C ASP A 35 11.61 -15.38 -3.90
N LYS A 36 10.66 -15.73 -4.76
CA LYS A 36 9.25 -15.62 -4.41
C LYS A 36 8.88 -16.67 -3.38
N SER A 37 8.23 -16.26 -2.30
CA SER A 37 7.76 -17.17 -1.25
C SER A 37 6.66 -18.09 -1.78
N THR A 38 6.84 -19.38 -1.49
CA THR A 38 5.83 -20.43 -1.68
C THR A 38 5.28 -20.93 -0.35
N LEU A 39 5.62 -20.25 0.75
CA LEU A 39 5.16 -20.64 2.08
C LEU A 39 3.65 -20.44 2.23
N GLU A 40 3.07 -21.27 3.07
CA GLU A 40 1.66 -21.22 3.42
C GLU A 40 1.30 -19.83 4.02
N GLY A 41 0.18 -19.27 3.57
CA GLY A 41 -0.27 -17.94 4.01
C GLY A 41 0.36 -16.74 3.31
N ASP A 42 1.34 -16.94 2.44
CA ASP A 42 1.93 -15.87 1.61
C ASP A 42 1.18 -15.73 0.26
N THR A 43 1.82 -16.18 -0.80
CA THR A 43 1.37 -15.89 -2.18
C THR A 43 0.27 -16.82 -2.68
N ILE A 44 0.19 -18.06 -2.16
CA ILE A 44 -0.62 -19.12 -2.78
C ILE A 44 -2.05 -19.13 -2.25
N GLN A 45 -2.24 -18.85 -0.97
CA GLN A 45 -3.53 -19.05 -0.30
C GLN A 45 -4.28 -17.75 -0.01
N VAL A 46 -3.60 -16.62 -0.03
CA VAL A 46 -4.21 -15.33 0.30
C VAL A 46 -4.23 -14.45 -0.95
N PRO A 47 -5.41 -14.08 -1.43
CA PRO A 47 -5.51 -13.20 -2.59
C PRO A 47 -4.85 -11.85 -2.31
N ASN A 48 -4.21 -11.29 -3.33
CA ASN A 48 -3.53 -10.01 -3.27
C ASN A 48 -2.37 -9.92 -2.24
N VAL A 49 -1.72 -11.05 -1.96
CA VAL A 49 -0.49 -11.13 -1.16
C VAL A 49 0.64 -11.70 -2.01
N ALA A 50 1.84 -11.14 -1.87
CA ALA A 50 3.07 -11.67 -2.46
C ALA A 50 4.21 -11.56 -1.46
N GLY A 51 4.88 -12.67 -1.17
CA GLY A 51 6.07 -12.73 -0.32
C GLY A 51 7.35 -12.92 -1.13
N TYR A 52 8.42 -12.30 -0.68
CA TYR A 52 9.74 -12.37 -1.31
C TYR A 52 10.83 -12.51 -0.24
N PHE A 53 11.78 -13.43 -0.45
CA PHE A 53 13.01 -13.54 0.32
C PHE A 53 14.14 -12.86 -0.46
N SER A 54 14.92 -12.01 0.20
CA SER A 54 15.97 -11.23 -0.45
C SER A 54 17.04 -10.76 0.51
N ASN A 55 18.02 -10.05 -0.03
CA ASN A 55 18.99 -9.28 0.75
C ASN A 55 18.71 -7.75 0.61
N ASN A 56 17.51 -7.41 0.16
CA ASN A 56 17.07 -6.02 0.05
C ASN A 56 16.43 -5.56 1.36
N PHE A 57 16.89 -4.42 1.87
CA PHE A 57 16.39 -3.80 3.09
C PHE A 57 15.35 -2.71 2.80
N ARG A 58 14.70 -2.22 3.85
CA ARG A 58 13.64 -1.19 3.80
C ARG A 58 13.98 -0.01 2.90
N ASP A 59 15.24 0.44 2.95
CA ASP A 59 15.71 1.63 2.21
C ASP A 59 15.67 1.44 0.70
N PHE A 60 15.77 0.20 0.22
CA PHE A 60 15.59 -0.15 -1.18
C PHE A 60 14.14 -0.54 -1.48
N VAL A 61 13.56 -1.40 -0.66
CA VAL A 61 12.25 -2.04 -0.91
C VAL A 61 11.13 -1.01 -1.00
N VAL A 62 11.06 -0.07 -0.04
CA VAL A 62 9.94 0.88 0.02
C VAL A 62 9.98 1.89 -1.13
N PRO A 63 11.11 2.54 -1.48
CA PRO A 63 11.20 3.38 -2.66
C PRO A 63 10.92 2.61 -3.96
N PHE A 64 11.41 1.37 -4.10
CA PHE A 64 11.14 0.54 -5.27
C PHE A 64 9.64 0.33 -5.48
N TYR A 65 8.92 -0.14 -4.46
CA TYR A 65 7.47 -0.36 -4.59
C TYR A 65 6.67 0.93 -4.67
N SER A 66 7.14 2.03 -4.08
CA SER A 66 6.54 3.35 -4.29
C SER A 66 6.59 3.75 -5.77
N LYS A 67 7.75 3.54 -6.42
CA LYS A 67 7.91 3.83 -7.85
C LYS A 67 7.08 2.90 -8.72
N VAL A 68 7.12 1.57 -8.47
CA VAL A 68 6.30 0.60 -9.20
C VAL A 68 4.82 0.94 -9.10
N TYR A 69 4.34 1.31 -7.90
CA TYR A 69 2.94 1.66 -7.69
C TYR A 69 2.54 2.96 -8.38
N GLN A 70 3.45 3.95 -8.42
CA GLN A 70 3.26 5.18 -9.18
C GLN A 70 3.15 4.90 -10.68
N ASP A 71 4.06 4.10 -11.22
CA ASP A 71 4.10 3.79 -12.65
C ASP A 71 2.87 2.99 -13.10
N LEU A 72 2.38 2.06 -12.29
CA LEU A 72 1.15 1.32 -12.55
C LEU A 72 -0.10 2.23 -12.59
N ASN A 73 -0.14 3.25 -11.74
CA ASN A 73 -1.22 4.24 -11.73
C ASN A 73 -1.02 5.37 -12.76
N ARG A 74 0.18 5.52 -13.32
CA ARG A 74 0.54 6.60 -14.26
C ARG A 74 0.27 8.00 -13.73
N PHE A 75 0.39 8.19 -12.40
CA PHE A 75 0.24 9.50 -11.81
C PHE A 75 1.56 10.27 -11.83
N PRO A 76 1.52 11.61 -11.99
CA PRO A 76 2.73 12.45 -11.95
C PRO A 76 3.32 12.62 -10.54
N PHE A 77 2.67 12.07 -9.53
CA PHE A 77 3.06 12.15 -8.13
C PHE A 77 3.09 10.76 -7.48
N PRO A 78 3.99 10.52 -6.51
CA PRO A 78 4.07 9.25 -5.81
C PRO A 78 2.86 9.03 -4.88
N PRO A 79 2.60 7.77 -4.46
CA PRO A 79 1.64 7.49 -3.40
C PRO A 79 2.09 8.14 -2.09
N LEU A 80 1.14 8.46 -1.22
CA LEU A 80 1.44 8.83 0.16
C LEU A 80 2.06 7.64 0.87
N ARG A 81 3.11 7.88 1.63
CA ARG A 81 3.77 6.88 2.45
C ARG A 81 3.42 7.09 3.91
N LEU A 82 2.83 6.08 4.54
CA LEU A 82 2.46 6.07 5.94
C LEU A 82 3.23 4.95 6.64
N ASN A 83 4.03 5.31 7.64
CA ASN A 83 4.66 4.34 8.52
C ASN A 83 3.62 3.88 9.55
N ARG A 84 3.32 2.58 9.56
CA ARG A 84 2.33 1.97 10.47
C ARG A 84 3.06 1.20 11.57
N PRO A 85 2.64 1.35 12.83
CA PRO A 85 3.13 0.45 13.88
C PRO A 85 2.68 -0.97 13.59
N PRO A 86 3.62 -1.95 13.42
CA PRO A 86 3.24 -3.33 13.12
C PRO A 86 2.30 -3.93 14.17
N GLU A 87 2.48 -3.57 15.44
CA GLU A 87 1.77 -4.10 16.61
C GLU A 87 0.25 -3.83 16.57
N TYR A 88 -0.16 -2.77 15.88
CA TYR A 88 -1.57 -2.36 15.80
C TYR A 88 -2.21 -2.60 14.43
N SER A 89 -1.50 -3.26 13.52
CA SER A 89 -1.92 -3.36 12.12
C SER A 89 -2.49 -4.73 11.75
N TRP A 90 -3.44 -5.23 12.51
CA TRP A 90 -4.08 -6.54 12.35
C TRP A 90 -4.71 -6.80 10.98
N ILE A 91 -5.02 -5.75 10.22
CA ILE A 91 -5.54 -5.86 8.85
C ILE A 91 -4.45 -6.35 7.89
N ALA A 92 -3.22 -5.86 8.07
CA ALA A 92 -2.11 -6.13 7.16
C ALA A 92 -1.17 -7.23 7.64
N ILE A 93 -1.08 -7.44 8.97
CA ILE A 93 -0.13 -8.36 9.60
C ILE A 93 -0.89 -9.30 10.51
N LYS A 94 -0.76 -10.60 10.28
CA LYS A 94 -1.33 -11.64 11.17
C LYS A 94 -0.35 -12.10 12.23
N LYS A 95 0.95 -12.04 11.95
CA LYS A 95 2.04 -12.50 12.80
C LYS A 95 3.01 -11.35 13.07
N HIS A 96 2.79 -10.62 14.12
CA HIS A 96 3.53 -9.39 14.43
C HIS A 96 5.00 -9.65 14.76
N THR A 97 5.34 -10.84 15.24
CA THR A 97 6.73 -11.26 15.50
C THR A 97 7.59 -11.31 14.24
N ASP A 98 6.97 -11.43 13.07
CA ASP A 98 7.65 -11.52 11.79
C ASP A 98 7.60 -10.18 11.03
N SER A 99 7.56 -9.05 11.75
CA SER A 99 7.53 -7.72 11.16
C SER A 99 8.46 -6.78 11.92
N THR A 100 9.40 -6.19 11.20
CA THR A 100 10.28 -5.13 11.73
C THR A 100 9.83 -3.74 11.26
N TYR A 101 9.10 -3.66 10.16
CA TYR A 101 8.47 -2.43 9.69
C TYR A 101 7.21 -2.74 8.88
N LEU A 102 6.30 -1.80 8.87
CA LEU A 102 5.13 -1.80 7.99
C LEU A 102 4.94 -0.41 7.40
N GLU A 103 4.96 -0.36 6.07
CA GLU A 103 4.65 0.85 5.32
C GLU A 103 3.35 0.67 4.56
N GLU A 104 2.52 1.70 4.54
CA GLU A 104 1.36 1.78 3.67
C GLU A 104 1.63 2.82 2.59
N LEU A 105 1.62 2.40 1.34
CA LEU A 105 1.65 3.25 0.17
C LEU A 105 0.22 3.42 -0.32
N VAL A 106 -0.33 4.63 -0.25
CA VAL A 106 -1.75 4.86 -0.49
C VAL A 106 -2.02 6.00 -1.47
N TYR A 107 -2.93 5.76 -2.37
CA TYR A 107 -3.64 6.82 -3.10
C TYR A 107 -5.00 7.03 -2.43
N PRO A 108 -5.20 8.13 -1.68
CA PRO A 108 -6.42 8.35 -0.89
C PRO A 108 -7.69 8.19 -1.72
N LEU A 109 -8.73 7.61 -1.12
CA LEU A 109 -10.01 7.28 -1.75
C LEU A 109 -9.92 6.24 -2.89
N ARG A 110 -8.77 5.57 -3.03
CA ARG A 110 -8.54 4.56 -4.06
C ARG A 110 -8.04 3.25 -3.42
N ASP A 111 -6.75 3.03 -3.50
CA ASP A 111 -6.12 1.74 -3.21
C ASP A 111 -4.98 1.92 -2.24
N SER A 112 -4.64 0.84 -1.52
CA SER A 112 -3.47 0.77 -0.65
C SER A 112 -2.61 -0.44 -0.96
N LEU A 113 -1.30 -0.23 -0.95
CA LEU A 113 -0.30 -1.29 -0.95
C LEU A 113 0.44 -1.26 0.39
N PHE A 114 0.30 -2.31 1.18
CA PHE A 114 1.11 -2.51 2.37
C PHE A 114 2.40 -3.24 2.00
N VAL A 115 3.51 -2.70 2.48
CA VAL A 115 4.85 -3.27 2.37
C VAL A 115 5.30 -3.62 3.77
N ASN A 116 5.22 -4.90 4.11
CA ASN A 116 5.66 -5.44 5.39
C ASN A 116 7.04 -6.08 5.24
N GLY A 117 8.00 -5.70 6.07
CA GLY A 117 9.33 -6.28 6.07
C GLY A 117 9.69 -6.92 7.39
N PHE A 118 10.36 -8.06 7.29
CA PHE A 118 11.06 -8.71 8.39
C PHE A 118 12.55 -8.65 8.10
N GLU A 119 13.29 -7.91 8.92
CA GLU A 119 14.71 -7.65 8.81
C GLU A 119 15.41 -7.96 10.13
N PRO A 120 15.72 -9.24 10.40
CA PRO A 120 16.40 -9.63 11.62
C PRO A 120 17.87 -9.22 11.70
N PHE A 121 18.43 -8.72 10.59
CA PHE A 121 19.80 -8.24 10.48
C PHE A 121 19.85 -6.77 10.05
N TYR A 122 20.97 -6.11 10.38
CA TYR A 122 21.36 -4.85 9.76
C TYR A 122 21.95 -5.09 8.36
N SER A 123 22.11 -4.04 7.57
CA SER A 123 22.68 -4.14 6.21
C SER A 123 24.16 -4.57 6.19
N ASP A 124 24.86 -4.43 7.31
CA ASP A 124 26.23 -4.93 7.52
C ASP A 124 26.28 -6.42 7.93
N GLY A 125 25.11 -7.08 8.05
CA GLY A 125 24.98 -8.48 8.43
C GLY A 125 24.98 -8.76 9.93
N GLN A 126 25.07 -7.72 10.77
CA GLN A 126 24.96 -7.90 12.23
C GLN A 126 23.51 -8.20 12.64
N PRO A 127 23.27 -9.12 13.59
CA PRO A 127 21.93 -9.42 14.07
C PRO A 127 21.33 -8.24 14.86
N LYS A 128 20.06 -7.94 14.63
CA LYS A 128 19.32 -6.91 15.37
C LYS A 128 18.89 -7.36 16.77
N PHE A 129 18.77 -8.66 16.96
CA PHE A 129 18.36 -9.29 18.25
C PHE A 129 18.97 -10.68 18.39
N TRP A 130 19.01 -11.17 19.62
CA TRP A 130 19.47 -12.50 19.91
C TRP A 130 18.55 -13.56 19.29
N GLY A 131 19.13 -14.57 18.62
CA GLY A 131 18.35 -15.61 17.92
C GLY A 131 17.92 -15.21 16.50
N ALA A 132 18.42 -14.10 15.96
CA ALA A 132 18.22 -13.77 14.56
C ALA A 132 18.82 -14.88 13.66
N THR A 133 18.00 -15.43 12.77
CA THR A 133 18.41 -16.46 11.81
C THR A 133 18.11 -16.00 10.39
N LYS A 134 18.98 -16.37 9.44
CA LYS A 134 18.70 -16.23 8.02
C LYS A 134 17.60 -17.20 7.61
N VAL A 135 16.92 -16.88 6.54
CA VAL A 135 15.89 -17.76 5.97
C VAL A 135 16.48 -18.51 4.79
N ASP A 136 16.57 -19.83 4.91
CA ASP A 136 17.07 -20.68 3.83
C ASP A 136 15.92 -21.15 2.94
N VAL A 137 15.94 -20.75 1.67
CA VAL A 137 14.94 -21.09 0.67
C VAL A 137 15.64 -21.43 -0.64
N ASN A 138 15.28 -22.56 -1.25
CA ASN A 138 15.80 -23.02 -2.54
C ASN A 138 17.36 -23.10 -2.61
N GLY A 139 18.01 -23.38 -1.47
CA GLY A 139 19.48 -23.43 -1.39
C GLY A 139 20.16 -22.07 -1.25
N HIS A 140 19.40 -21.00 -1.11
CA HIS A 140 19.90 -19.65 -0.82
C HIS A 140 19.57 -19.23 0.60
N SER A 141 20.49 -18.53 1.26
CA SER A 141 20.29 -17.92 2.59
C SER A 141 19.98 -16.45 2.45
N TRP A 142 18.79 -16.04 2.87
CA TRP A 142 18.29 -14.66 2.76
C TRP A 142 18.28 -13.94 4.09
N TYR A 143 18.62 -12.65 4.08
CA TYR A 143 18.61 -11.79 5.29
C TYR A 143 17.24 -11.21 5.60
N THR A 144 16.36 -11.06 4.58
CA THR A 144 15.11 -10.34 4.73
C THR A 144 13.94 -11.10 4.11
N LYS A 145 12.74 -10.84 4.63
CA LYS A 145 11.48 -11.24 3.99
C LYS A 145 10.63 -9.98 3.79
N THR A 146 10.17 -9.75 2.57
CA THR A 146 9.22 -8.69 2.24
C THR A 146 7.89 -9.30 1.86
N THR A 147 6.81 -8.87 2.49
CA THR A 147 5.45 -9.28 2.16
C THR A 147 4.63 -8.08 1.71
N LEU A 148 4.15 -8.14 0.49
CA LEU A 148 3.22 -7.18 -0.09
C LEU A 148 1.80 -7.62 0.15
N ARG A 149 0.92 -6.68 0.48
CA ARG A 149 -0.51 -6.90 0.52
C ARG A 149 -1.21 -5.74 -0.15
N TYR A 150 -1.91 -6.03 -1.24
CA TYR A 150 -2.61 -5.02 -2.02
C TYR A 150 -4.12 -5.05 -1.72
N TYR A 151 -4.69 -3.87 -1.50
CA TYR A 151 -6.11 -3.67 -1.30
C TYR A 151 -6.70 -2.86 -2.46
N PRO A 152 -7.14 -3.53 -3.53
CA PRO A 152 -7.83 -2.85 -4.62
C PRO A 152 -9.22 -2.41 -4.20
N SER A 153 -9.66 -1.27 -4.63
CA SER A 153 -11.05 -0.85 -4.51
C SER A 153 -11.78 -0.94 -5.86
N LYS A 154 -13.02 -1.41 -5.85
CA LYS A 154 -13.85 -1.51 -7.06
C LYS A 154 -14.28 -0.11 -7.53
N THR A 155 -14.28 0.13 -8.84
CA THR A 155 -14.68 1.42 -9.43
C THR A 155 -16.07 1.87 -8.99
N ILE A 156 -17.03 0.93 -8.87
CA ILE A 156 -18.37 1.26 -8.39
C ILE A 156 -18.36 1.81 -6.94
N VAL A 157 -17.53 1.24 -6.07
CA VAL A 157 -17.38 1.72 -4.70
C VAL A 157 -16.80 3.13 -4.70
N ARG A 158 -15.81 3.41 -5.53
CA ARG A 158 -15.21 4.75 -5.68
C ARG A 158 -16.25 5.78 -6.14
N ILE A 159 -17.12 5.41 -7.08
CA ILE A 159 -18.21 6.29 -7.55
C ILE A 159 -19.22 6.57 -6.42
N ILE A 160 -19.60 5.56 -5.66
CA ILE A 160 -20.52 5.72 -4.52
C ILE A 160 -19.89 6.65 -3.46
N VAL A 161 -18.62 6.44 -3.13
CA VAL A 161 -17.88 7.29 -2.17
C VAL A 161 -17.80 8.73 -2.69
N TRP A 162 -17.46 8.92 -3.97
CA TRP A 162 -17.44 10.24 -4.60
C TRP A 162 -18.78 10.95 -4.47
N PHE A 163 -19.89 10.26 -4.81
CA PHE A 163 -21.22 10.82 -4.70
C PHE A 163 -21.55 11.23 -3.26
N GLY A 164 -21.23 10.37 -2.28
CA GLY A 164 -21.39 10.65 -0.87
C GLY A 164 -20.60 11.89 -0.41
N VAL A 165 -19.34 12.00 -0.80
CA VAL A 165 -18.46 13.14 -0.47
C VAL A 165 -19.03 14.44 -1.05
N ILE A 166 -19.37 14.45 -2.34
CA ILE A 166 -19.88 15.64 -3.02
C ILE A 166 -21.23 16.08 -2.44
N THR A 167 -22.14 15.12 -2.18
CA THR A 167 -23.43 15.40 -1.55
C THR A 167 -23.24 15.96 -0.14
N SER A 168 -22.35 15.40 0.65
CA SER A 168 -22.06 15.88 2.01
C SER A 168 -21.53 17.31 2.02
N ILE A 169 -20.57 17.62 1.13
CA ILE A 169 -20.02 18.98 0.99
C ILE A 169 -21.14 19.97 0.59
N TYR A 170 -22.00 19.59 -0.36
CA TYR A 170 -23.12 20.44 -0.78
C TYR A 170 -24.11 20.72 0.36
N LEU A 171 -24.49 19.68 1.12
CA LEU A 171 -25.40 19.80 2.25
C LEU A 171 -24.81 20.66 3.38
N LEU A 172 -23.53 20.46 3.71
CA LEU A 172 -22.82 21.26 4.70
C LEU A 172 -22.75 22.73 4.27
N PHE A 173 -22.47 23.01 3.01
CA PHE A 173 -22.49 24.38 2.48
C PHE A 173 -23.88 25.04 2.57
N LYS A 174 -24.94 24.28 2.24
CA LYS A 174 -26.33 24.77 2.32
C LYS A 174 -26.72 25.04 3.80
N LEU A 175 -26.33 24.14 4.70
CA LEU A 175 -26.60 24.29 6.14
C LEU A 175 -25.87 25.50 6.72
N GLY A 176 -24.58 25.65 6.42
CA GLY A 176 -23.78 26.79 6.85
C GLY A 176 -24.36 28.14 6.42
N LYS A 177 -24.84 28.22 5.19
CA LYS A 177 -25.57 29.43 4.74
C LYS A 177 -26.80 29.72 5.57
N LYS A 178 -27.58 28.72 5.99
CA LYS A 178 -28.79 28.90 6.77
C LYS A 178 -28.49 29.33 8.21
N ILE A 179 -27.35 28.98 8.76
CA ILE A 179 -26.96 29.31 10.15
C ILE A 179 -26.30 30.69 10.23
N LEU A 180 -25.55 31.09 9.17
CA LEU A 180 -24.76 32.32 9.17
C LEU A 180 -25.49 33.55 8.58
N ILE A 181 -26.67 33.35 8.04
CA ILE A 181 -27.56 34.40 7.51
C ILE A 181 -28.92 34.35 8.23
#